data_7cf7a11cb400c65813e58f9f26c668cc
#
_entry.id   7cf7a11cb400c65813e58f9f26c668cc
#
_cell.length_a   1.000
_cell.length_b   1.000
_cell.length_c   1.000
_cell.angle_alpha   90.00
_cell.angle_beta   90.00
_cell.angle_gamma   90.00
#
_symmetry.space_group_name_H-M   'P 1'
#
loop_
_entity.id
_entity.type
_entity.pdbx_description
1 polymer ?
#
loop_
_entity_poly.entity_id
_entity_poly.type
_entity_poly.pdbx_seq_one_letter_code
_entity_poly.pdbx_strand_id
1 'polypeptide(L)'
;MTVERARKLAVTLDSKTDRELRELSLDPPHKVLSQIRAYLLRRSEEMQTRNNPIQLLRFYSENDCAQIDLGPTVDKGPTPEHFHFDSGARLSFGLSLREVGGRSLVMSFRYHYVLPDGQSPGYLRFDLNVAPHPDPLAEPRCHLHPGIDDVRIPFSVHNPIEILDRIFFVLERAT
;
A
#
# COMPACT_ATOMS: atom_id res chain seq x y z
N MET A 1 -20.65 21.21 8.96
CA MET A 1 -20.39 21.09 7.50
C MET A 1 -21.66 20.56 6.86
N THR A 2 -22.19 21.20 5.79
CA THR A 2 -23.40 20.72 5.11
C THR A 2 -23.10 19.50 4.25
N VAL A 3 -24.09 18.62 4.04
CA VAL A 3 -23.96 17.40 3.20
C VAL A 3 -23.47 17.76 1.79
N GLU A 4 -23.96 18.86 1.22
CA GLU A 4 -23.57 19.33 -0.11
C GLU A 4 -22.09 19.75 -0.15
N ARG A 5 -21.58 20.41 0.89
CA ARG A 5 -20.17 20.79 0.98
C ARG A 5 -19.27 19.55 1.14
N ALA A 6 -19.71 18.55 1.89
CA ALA A 6 -19.02 17.28 2.02
C ALA A 6 -18.96 16.53 0.68
N ARG A 7 -20.09 16.49 -0.09
CA ARG A 7 -20.11 15.89 -1.45
C ARG A 7 -19.15 16.58 -2.41
N LYS A 8 -19.12 17.90 -2.44
CA LYS A 8 -18.18 18.66 -3.30
C LYS A 8 -16.74 18.35 -2.93
N LEU A 9 -16.42 18.26 -1.63
CA LEU A 9 -15.08 17.92 -1.16
C LEU A 9 -14.68 16.51 -1.60
N ALA A 10 -15.56 15.52 -1.44
CA ALA A 10 -15.29 14.14 -1.85
C ALA A 10 -15.02 14.01 -3.35
N VAL A 11 -15.88 14.62 -4.20
CA VAL A 11 -15.66 14.65 -5.66
C VAL A 11 -14.33 15.33 -6.03
N THR A 12 -13.96 16.37 -5.30
CA THR A 12 -12.67 17.05 -5.50
C THR A 12 -11.48 16.15 -5.14
N LEU A 13 -11.57 15.41 -4.03
CA LEU A 13 -10.53 14.48 -3.58
C LEU A 13 -10.37 13.31 -4.56
N ASP A 14 -11.46 12.72 -5.03
CA ASP A 14 -11.41 11.63 -6.00
C ASP A 14 -10.85 12.09 -7.36
N SER A 15 -11.25 13.27 -7.83
CA SER A 15 -10.70 13.88 -9.05
C SER A 15 -9.20 14.18 -8.92
N LYS A 16 -8.75 14.59 -7.74
CA LYS A 16 -7.33 14.77 -7.43
C LYS A 16 -6.59 13.44 -7.48
N THR A 17 -7.13 12.41 -6.81
CA THR A 17 -6.58 11.05 -6.82
C THR A 17 -6.45 10.50 -8.24
N ASP A 18 -7.47 10.63 -9.07
CA ASP A 18 -7.43 10.19 -10.48
C ASP A 18 -6.38 10.93 -11.31
N ARG A 19 -6.15 12.21 -11.06
CA ARG A 19 -5.09 12.97 -11.72
C ARG A 19 -3.71 12.48 -11.27
N GLU A 20 -3.49 12.36 -9.96
CA GLU A 20 -2.23 11.86 -9.39
C GLU A 20 -1.90 10.45 -9.90
N LEU A 21 -2.91 9.57 -10.02
CA LEU A 21 -2.72 8.22 -10.59
C LEU A 21 -2.34 8.25 -12.08
N ARG A 22 -2.91 9.15 -12.88
CA ARG A 22 -2.52 9.30 -14.29
C ARG A 22 -1.11 9.83 -14.46
N GLU A 23 -0.67 10.71 -13.55
CA GLU A 23 0.70 11.24 -13.52
C GLU A 23 1.71 10.19 -13.01
N LEU A 24 1.25 9.25 -12.16
CA LEU A 24 2.04 8.15 -11.64
C LEU A 24 2.18 7.02 -12.67
N SER A 25 3.06 7.20 -13.64
CA SER A 25 3.35 6.19 -14.65
C SER A 25 4.52 5.32 -14.24
N LEU A 26 4.24 4.05 -13.94
CA LEU A 26 5.25 3.08 -13.53
C LEU A 26 5.80 2.29 -14.74
N ASP A 27 6.96 1.67 -14.56
CA ASP A 27 7.50 0.66 -15.47
C ASP A 27 6.52 -0.52 -15.64
N PRO A 28 6.68 -1.40 -16.66
CA PRO A 28 5.88 -2.62 -16.78
C PRO A 28 5.87 -3.46 -15.50
N PRO A 29 4.81 -4.26 -15.23
CA PRO A 29 4.62 -4.93 -13.94
C PRO A 29 5.80 -5.77 -13.47
N HIS A 30 6.48 -6.48 -14.39
CA HIS A 30 7.65 -7.30 -14.08
C HIS A 30 8.87 -6.44 -13.64
N LYS A 31 9.02 -5.22 -14.16
CA LYS A 31 10.05 -4.28 -13.72
C LYS A 31 9.70 -3.68 -12.35
N VAL A 32 8.43 -3.32 -12.14
CA VAL A 32 7.95 -2.87 -10.81
C VAL A 32 8.24 -3.94 -9.76
N LEU A 33 7.93 -5.22 -10.05
CA LEU A 33 8.28 -6.33 -9.19
C LEU A 33 9.79 -6.40 -8.91
N SER A 34 10.62 -6.26 -9.96
CA SER A 34 12.07 -6.30 -9.81
C SER A 34 12.60 -5.14 -8.96
N GLN A 35 12.04 -3.95 -9.11
CA GLN A 35 12.38 -2.77 -8.29
C GLN A 35 12.00 -2.99 -6.82
N ILE A 36 10.79 -3.50 -6.56
CA ILE A 36 10.33 -3.83 -5.20
C ILE A 36 11.24 -4.90 -4.58
N ARG A 37 11.59 -5.96 -5.32
CA ARG A 37 12.52 -7.00 -4.85
C ARG A 37 13.88 -6.42 -4.48
N ALA A 38 14.48 -5.65 -5.36
CA ALA A 38 15.78 -5.02 -5.12
C ALA A 38 15.74 -4.07 -3.91
N TYR A 39 14.64 -3.31 -3.80
CA TYR A 39 14.40 -2.42 -2.66
C TYR A 39 14.35 -3.19 -1.35
N LEU A 40 13.48 -4.20 -1.26
CA LEU A 40 13.27 -4.99 -0.04
C LEU A 40 14.55 -5.74 0.38
N LEU A 41 15.30 -6.31 -0.58
CA LEU A 41 16.59 -6.94 -0.28
C LEU A 41 17.57 -5.98 0.37
N ARG A 42 17.81 -4.84 -0.27
CA ARG A 42 18.73 -3.83 0.25
C ARG A 42 18.32 -3.39 1.65
N ARG A 43 17.02 -3.16 1.89
CA ARG A 43 16.53 -2.74 3.20
C ARG A 43 16.61 -3.85 4.26
N SER A 44 16.36 -5.10 3.88
CA SER A 44 16.49 -6.23 4.80
C SER A 44 17.93 -6.43 5.28
N GLU A 45 18.91 -6.17 4.43
CA GLU A 45 20.33 -6.21 4.81
C GLU A 45 20.70 -5.04 5.73
N GLU A 46 20.20 -3.83 5.46
CA GLU A 46 20.47 -2.62 6.26
C GLU A 46 19.81 -2.67 7.66
N MET A 47 18.67 -3.34 7.81
CA MET A 47 17.83 -3.30 9.01
C MET A 47 17.79 -4.61 9.79
N GLN A 48 18.61 -5.60 9.42
CA GLN A 48 18.68 -6.90 10.12
C GLN A 48 17.31 -7.56 10.34
N THR A 49 16.54 -7.70 9.28
CA THR A 49 15.20 -8.28 9.36
C THR A 49 15.22 -9.79 9.61
N ARG A 50 14.19 -10.32 10.30
CA ARG A 50 14.13 -11.71 10.75
C ARG A 50 13.84 -12.73 9.66
N ASN A 51 13.30 -12.31 8.52
CA ASN A 51 12.96 -13.20 7.42
C ASN A 51 13.30 -12.60 6.04
N ASN A 52 13.47 -13.50 5.06
CA ASN A 52 13.80 -13.08 3.70
C ASN A 52 12.55 -12.57 2.97
N PRO A 53 12.48 -11.28 2.61
CA PRO A 53 11.30 -10.70 1.96
C PRO A 53 11.00 -11.30 0.59
N ILE A 54 11.99 -11.84 -0.13
CA ILE A 54 11.78 -12.43 -1.47
C ILE A 54 10.92 -13.69 -1.38
N GLN A 55 11.08 -14.50 -0.34
CA GLN A 55 10.29 -15.72 -0.16
C GLN A 55 8.82 -15.42 0.13
N LEU A 56 8.53 -14.23 0.65
CA LEU A 56 7.18 -13.76 0.96
C LEU A 56 6.52 -13.05 -0.21
N LEU A 57 7.31 -12.61 -1.21
CA LEU A 57 6.81 -11.83 -2.33
C LEU A 57 6.20 -12.74 -3.39
N ARG A 58 4.93 -12.53 -3.69
CA ARG A 58 4.15 -13.26 -4.69
C ARG A 58 3.83 -12.34 -5.86
N PHE A 59 3.82 -12.91 -7.06
CA PHE A 59 3.46 -12.21 -8.29
C PHE A 59 2.48 -13.05 -9.10
N TYR A 60 1.37 -12.45 -9.46
CA TYR A 60 0.37 -13.01 -10.34
C TYR A 60 0.19 -12.06 -11.52
N SER A 61 0.07 -12.61 -12.72
CA SER A 61 -0.21 -11.82 -13.92
C SER A 61 -1.19 -12.59 -14.79
N GLU A 62 -2.26 -11.92 -15.19
CA GLU A 62 -3.27 -12.46 -16.08
C GLU A 62 -3.77 -11.33 -17.00
N ASN A 63 -3.69 -11.55 -18.31
CA ASN A 63 -3.99 -10.57 -19.35
C ASN A 63 -3.19 -9.27 -19.14
N ASP A 64 -3.90 -8.13 -18.99
CA ASP A 64 -3.32 -6.80 -18.73
C ASP A 64 -3.20 -6.46 -17.23
N CYS A 65 -3.60 -7.39 -16.34
CA CYS A 65 -3.60 -7.17 -14.89
C CYS A 65 -2.46 -7.93 -14.23
N ALA A 66 -1.86 -7.31 -13.21
CA ALA A 66 -0.86 -7.92 -12.36
C ALA A 66 -1.10 -7.60 -10.88
N GLN A 67 -0.78 -8.56 -10.02
CA GLN A 67 -0.86 -8.44 -8.57
C GLN A 67 0.50 -8.76 -7.96
N ILE A 68 0.98 -7.88 -7.07
CA ILE A 68 2.21 -8.06 -6.29
C ILE A 68 1.83 -8.02 -4.82
N ASP A 69 2.06 -9.12 -4.10
CA ASP A 69 1.73 -9.24 -2.68
C ASP A 69 2.97 -9.56 -1.86
N LEU A 70 3.09 -8.97 -0.67
CA LEU A 70 4.02 -9.35 0.38
C LEU A 70 3.21 -9.77 1.61
N GLY A 71 3.39 -11.02 2.05
CA GLY A 71 2.64 -11.57 3.18
C GLY A 71 1.23 -12.04 2.79
N PRO A 72 0.30 -12.09 3.75
CA PRO A 72 -1.03 -12.63 3.49
C PRO A 72 -1.84 -11.69 2.62
N THR A 73 -2.35 -12.21 1.56
CA THR A 73 -3.59 -11.72 0.98
C THR A 73 -4.73 -12.13 1.91
N VAL A 74 -5.55 -11.17 2.29
CA VAL A 74 -6.52 -11.20 3.39
C VAL A 74 -7.44 -12.38 3.39
N ASP A 75 -7.49 -13.46 2.86
CA ASP A 75 -8.59 -14.44 2.99
C ASP A 75 -8.30 -15.93 2.80
N LYS A 76 -7.09 -16.41 2.58
CA LYS A 76 -6.96 -17.86 2.32
C LYS A 76 -5.72 -18.51 2.94
N GLY A 77 -5.91 -19.19 4.05
CA GLY A 77 -5.00 -20.24 4.52
C GLY A 77 -4.34 -20.00 5.88
N PRO A 78 -3.56 -20.97 6.36
CA PRO A 78 -2.93 -20.92 7.67
C PRO A 78 -1.93 -19.78 7.75
N THR A 79 -1.80 -19.24 8.94
CA THR A 79 -1.04 -18.06 9.39
C THR A 79 -0.07 -17.48 8.36
N PRO A 80 -0.37 -16.33 7.81
CA PRO A 80 0.44 -15.71 6.79
C PRO A 80 1.75 -15.23 7.37
N GLU A 81 2.83 -15.51 6.68
CA GLU A 81 4.15 -15.00 7.04
C GLU A 81 4.24 -13.51 6.68
N HIS A 82 4.17 -12.66 7.68
CA HIS A 82 4.45 -11.23 7.53
C HIS A 82 5.96 -10.99 7.38
N PHE A 83 6.31 -9.88 6.77
CA PHE A 83 7.67 -9.39 6.86
C PHE A 83 7.91 -8.82 8.26
N HIS A 84 8.88 -9.37 8.99
CA HIS A 84 9.16 -9.03 10.39
C HIS A 84 10.39 -8.15 10.48
N PHE A 85 10.23 -7.04 11.18
CA PHE A 85 11.33 -6.16 11.61
C PHE A 85 11.88 -6.61 12.96
N ASP A 86 13.13 -6.24 13.28
CA ASP A 86 13.73 -6.53 14.58
C ASP A 86 13.06 -5.78 15.73
N SER A 87 12.46 -4.62 15.44
CA SER A 87 11.60 -3.89 16.38
C SER A 87 10.41 -4.72 16.90
N GLY A 88 10.05 -5.80 16.20
CA GLY A 88 8.83 -6.57 16.42
C GLY A 88 7.65 -6.12 15.54
N ALA A 89 7.81 -5.04 14.78
CA ALA A 89 6.82 -4.60 13.81
C ALA A 89 6.67 -5.61 12.65
N ARG A 90 5.56 -5.52 11.94
CA ARG A 90 5.23 -6.41 10.81
C ARG A 90 4.69 -5.61 9.65
N LEU A 91 5.07 -6.00 8.42
CA LEU A 91 4.57 -5.39 7.19
C LEU A 91 3.98 -6.45 6.28
N SER A 92 2.84 -6.13 5.70
CA SER A 92 2.29 -6.80 4.53
C SER A 92 1.76 -5.76 3.55
N PHE A 93 1.74 -6.08 2.26
CA PHE A 93 1.09 -5.23 1.26
C PHE A 93 0.56 -6.03 0.09
N GLY A 94 -0.42 -5.44 -0.60
CA GLY A 94 -0.91 -5.85 -1.91
C GLY A 94 -0.92 -4.65 -2.85
N LEU A 95 -0.52 -4.85 -4.10
CA LEU A 95 -0.47 -3.85 -5.16
C LEU A 95 -1.06 -4.44 -6.44
N SER A 96 -2.14 -3.83 -6.93
CA SER A 96 -2.77 -4.20 -8.21
C SER A 96 -2.38 -3.21 -9.29
N LEU A 97 -1.92 -3.73 -10.41
CA LEU A 97 -1.47 -2.98 -11.57
C LEU A 97 -2.25 -3.39 -12.81
N ARG A 98 -2.43 -2.45 -13.76
CA ARG A 98 -2.88 -2.73 -15.11
C ARG A 98 -1.83 -2.27 -16.10
N GLU A 99 -1.45 -3.12 -17.03
CA GLU A 99 -0.52 -2.75 -18.10
C GLU A 99 -1.26 -2.06 -19.25
N VAL A 100 -0.79 -0.89 -19.63
CA VAL A 100 -1.33 -0.10 -20.76
C VAL A 100 -0.15 0.49 -21.53
N GLY A 101 0.02 0.11 -22.77
CA GLY A 101 1.07 0.66 -23.64
C GLY A 101 2.50 0.42 -23.10
N GLY A 102 2.76 -0.73 -22.47
CA GLY A 102 4.07 -1.08 -21.91
C GLY A 102 4.41 -0.36 -20.60
N ARG A 103 3.42 0.24 -19.94
CA ARG A 103 3.54 0.91 -18.63
C ARG A 103 2.47 0.40 -17.68
N SER A 104 2.69 0.50 -16.39
CA SER A 104 1.72 0.11 -15.38
C SER A 104 0.96 1.30 -14.84
N LEU A 105 -0.36 1.18 -14.79
CA LEU A 105 -1.25 2.01 -14.00
C LEU A 105 -1.52 1.33 -12.66
N VAL A 106 -1.41 2.08 -11.56
CA VAL A 106 -1.80 1.59 -10.23
C VAL A 106 -3.33 1.59 -10.14
N MET A 107 -3.90 0.41 -9.90
CA MET A 107 -5.34 0.24 -9.74
C MET A 107 -5.78 0.34 -8.28
N SER A 108 -5.03 -0.33 -7.41
CA SER A 108 -5.23 -0.28 -5.97
C SER A 108 -3.95 -0.67 -5.25
N PHE A 109 -3.85 -0.28 -3.99
CA PHE A 109 -2.86 -0.82 -3.06
C PHE A 109 -3.42 -0.86 -1.64
N ARG A 110 -2.82 -1.73 -0.82
CA ARG A 110 -2.98 -1.78 0.62
C ARG A 110 -1.62 -2.08 1.25
N TYR A 111 -1.11 -1.18 2.07
CA TYR A 111 0.07 -1.38 2.89
C TYR A 111 -0.36 -1.42 4.35
N HIS A 112 -0.11 -2.52 5.02
CA HIS A 112 -0.48 -2.73 6.42
C HIS A 112 0.79 -2.91 7.26
N TYR A 113 1.12 -1.89 8.03
CA TYR A 113 2.23 -1.86 8.96
C TYR A 113 1.68 -1.96 10.37
N VAL A 114 1.97 -3.07 11.04
CA VAL A 114 1.58 -3.34 12.43
C VAL A 114 2.76 -2.98 13.32
N LEU A 115 2.55 -2.08 14.26
CA LEU A 115 3.56 -1.66 15.22
C LEU A 115 3.88 -2.78 16.22
N PRO A 116 5.00 -2.71 16.93
CA PRO A 116 5.31 -3.62 18.03
C PRO A 116 4.20 -3.65 19.08
N ASP A 117 4.03 -4.79 19.75
CA ASP A 117 3.01 -4.96 20.77
C ASP A 117 3.11 -3.89 21.86
N GLY A 118 1.96 -3.35 22.26
CA GLY A 118 1.84 -2.30 23.27
C GLY A 118 2.03 -0.87 22.76
N GLN A 119 2.36 -0.68 21.48
CA GLN A 119 2.41 0.66 20.87
C GLN A 119 1.04 1.13 20.36
N SER A 120 0.83 2.45 20.37
CA SER A 120 -0.37 3.10 19.85
C SER A 120 0.00 4.12 18.77
N PRO A 121 -0.67 4.12 17.62
CA PRO A 121 -1.78 3.24 17.21
C PRO A 121 -1.25 1.83 16.91
N GLY A 122 -1.99 0.77 17.15
CA GLY A 122 -1.52 -0.61 16.96
C GLY A 122 -1.09 -0.94 15.52
N TYR A 123 -1.58 -0.20 14.53
CA TYR A 123 -1.18 -0.31 13.13
C TYR A 123 -1.35 1.00 12.36
N LEU A 124 -0.72 1.06 11.20
CA LEU A 124 -0.99 2.05 10.14
C LEU A 124 -1.31 1.31 8.84
N ARG A 125 -2.39 1.70 8.17
CA ARG A 125 -2.76 1.09 6.90
C ARG A 125 -3.00 2.17 5.84
N PHE A 126 -2.26 2.08 4.73
CA PHE A 126 -2.39 2.97 3.58
C PHE A 126 -3.18 2.24 2.50
N ASP A 127 -4.33 2.75 2.14
CA ASP A 127 -5.23 2.16 1.17
C ASP A 127 -5.44 3.08 -0.05
N LEU A 128 -5.42 2.49 -1.23
CA LEU A 128 -5.98 3.05 -2.45
C LEU A 128 -7.02 2.07 -2.99
N ASN A 129 -8.27 2.46 -2.97
CA ASN A 129 -9.37 1.64 -3.45
C ASN A 129 -9.54 1.72 -4.98
N VAL A 130 -10.03 0.64 -5.58
CA VAL A 130 -10.38 0.59 -7.01
C VAL A 130 -11.53 1.56 -7.32
N ALA A 131 -11.48 2.23 -8.48
CA ALA A 131 -12.60 3.02 -8.97
C ALA A 131 -13.61 2.15 -9.77
N PRO A 132 -14.93 2.49 -9.79
CA PRO A 132 -15.57 3.54 -9.00
C PRO A 132 -15.74 3.12 -7.54
N HIS A 133 -15.55 4.07 -6.60
CA HIS A 133 -15.78 3.81 -5.18
C HIS A 133 -17.23 4.13 -4.81
N PRO A 134 -17.96 3.23 -4.10
CA PRO A 134 -19.41 3.37 -3.93
C PRO A 134 -19.83 4.56 -3.05
N ASP A 135 -19.00 4.97 -2.11
CA ASP A 135 -19.27 6.12 -1.23
C ASP A 135 -18.02 6.97 -0.95
N PRO A 136 -17.69 7.93 -1.84
CA PRO A 136 -16.53 8.79 -1.67
C PRO A 136 -16.65 9.75 -0.45
N LEU A 137 -17.82 9.86 0.15
CA LEU A 137 -18.02 10.69 1.36
C LEU A 137 -17.59 9.98 2.64
N ALA A 138 -17.92 8.70 2.74
CA ALA A 138 -17.57 7.89 3.89
C ALA A 138 -16.13 7.40 3.80
N GLU A 139 -15.63 7.21 2.58
CA GLU A 139 -14.35 6.58 2.34
C GLU A 139 -13.59 7.24 1.17
N PRO A 140 -12.66 8.17 1.46
CA PRO A 140 -11.78 8.70 0.42
C PRO A 140 -11.05 7.58 -0.29
N ARG A 141 -10.94 7.64 -1.61
CA ARG A 141 -10.35 6.56 -2.40
C ARG A 141 -8.89 6.28 -2.01
N CYS A 142 -8.11 7.33 -1.71
CA CYS A 142 -6.77 7.18 -1.14
C CYS A 142 -6.77 7.70 0.29
N HIS A 143 -6.47 6.83 1.26
CA HIS A 143 -6.56 7.17 2.68
C HIS A 143 -5.63 6.34 3.58
N LEU A 144 -5.43 6.86 4.79
CA LEU A 144 -4.67 6.24 5.87
C LEU A 144 -5.61 5.87 7.02
N HIS A 145 -5.50 4.66 7.56
CA HIS A 145 -6.09 4.24 8.83
C HIS A 145 -5.04 4.30 9.95
N PRO A 146 -5.25 5.12 10.97
CA PRO A 146 -4.33 5.24 12.12
C PRO A 146 -4.76 4.31 13.27
N GLY A 147 -4.67 2.99 13.08
CA GLY A 147 -5.02 2.01 14.12
C GLY A 147 -6.50 1.76 14.36
N ILE A 148 -7.38 2.42 13.62
CA ILE A 148 -8.85 2.31 13.73
C ILE A 148 -9.43 2.25 12.33
N ASP A 149 -10.20 1.21 12.02
CA ASP A 149 -10.77 1.01 10.68
C ASP A 149 -11.81 2.06 10.29
N ASP A 150 -12.54 2.60 11.25
CA ASP A 150 -13.56 3.63 11.02
C ASP A 150 -12.97 5.03 10.77
N VAL A 151 -11.70 5.25 11.11
CA VAL A 151 -11.02 6.53 10.88
C VAL A 151 -10.25 6.45 9.58
N ARG A 152 -10.61 7.30 8.62
CA ARG A 152 -9.98 7.41 7.29
C ARG A 152 -9.49 8.83 7.07
N ILE A 153 -8.19 8.99 7.04
CA ILE A 153 -7.54 10.27 6.79
C ILE A 153 -7.21 10.34 5.30
N PRO A 154 -7.77 11.30 4.53
CA PRO A 154 -7.42 11.46 3.12
C PRO A 154 -5.90 11.57 2.93
N PHE A 155 -5.37 10.82 1.97
CA PHE A 155 -3.94 10.74 1.70
C PHE A 155 -3.68 10.96 0.21
N SER A 156 -2.56 11.57 -0.15
CA SER A 156 -2.17 11.73 -1.55
C SER A 156 -1.64 10.41 -2.12
N VAL A 157 -1.85 10.19 -3.41
CA VAL A 157 -1.27 9.04 -4.09
C VAL A 157 0.25 9.18 -4.12
N HIS A 158 0.94 8.13 -3.74
CA HIS A 158 2.39 8.03 -3.80
C HIS A 158 2.80 6.82 -4.65
N ASN A 159 4.01 6.88 -5.18
CA ASN A 159 4.63 5.71 -5.77
C ASN A 159 4.68 4.58 -4.72
N PRO A 160 4.34 3.32 -5.09
CA PRO A 160 4.40 2.18 -4.17
C PRO A 160 5.72 2.02 -3.42
N ILE A 161 6.85 2.33 -4.05
CA ILE A 161 8.17 2.28 -3.40
C ILE A 161 8.35 3.44 -2.40
N GLU A 162 7.79 4.62 -2.67
CA GLU A 162 7.84 5.74 -1.71
C GLU A 162 7.05 5.44 -0.42
N ILE A 163 5.97 4.67 -0.51
CA ILE A 163 5.24 4.20 0.68
C ILE A 163 6.13 3.26 1.50
N LEU A 164 6.82 2.34 0.83
CA LEU A 164 7.81 1.47 1.50
C LEU A 164 8.93 2.29 2.14
N ASP A 165 9.49 3.31 1.45
CA ASP A 165 10.49 4.21 2.02
C ASP A 165 10.00 4.88 3.31
N ARG A 166 8.75 5.36 3.34
CA ARG A 166 8.16 5.96 4.54
C ARG A 166 8.07 4.97 5.68
N ILE A 167 7.66 3.73 5.41
CA ILE A 167 7.60 2.67 6.42
C ILE A 167 9.01 2.38 6.96
N PHE A 168 9.97 2.12 6.09
CA PHE A 168 11.32 1.71 6.49
C PHE A 168 12.14 2.83 7.13
N PHE A 169 12.00 4.08 6.66
CA PHE A 169 12.85 5.18 7.16
C PHE A 169 12.20 6.02 8.25
N VAL A 170 10.89 6.20 8.19
CA VAL A 170 10.22 7.09 9.14
C VAL A 170 9.68 6.30 10.31
N LEU A 171 8.97 5.20 10.04
CA LEU A 171 8.29 4.46 11.10
C LEU A 171 9.25 3.56 11.86
N GLU A 172 10.08 2.76 11.17
CA GLU A 172 11.01 1.84 11.82
C GLU A 172 12.15 2.51 12.58
N ARG A 173 12.57 3.72 12.16
CA ARG A 173 13.61 4.47 12.90
C ARG A 173 13.09 5.29 14.06
N ALA A 174 11.77 5.47 14.15
CA ALA A 174 11.13 6.20 15.24
C ALA A 174 10.73 5.28 16.43
N THR A 175 10.80 3.97 16.22
CA THR A 175 10.56 2.94 17.23
C THR A 175 11.87 2.46 17.85
#